data_d46d73649461d6ab72d058b8bfc578fa
#
_entry.id   d46d73649461d6ab72d058b8bfc578fa
#
_cell.length_a   1.000
_cell.length_b   1.000
_cell.length_c   1.000
_cell.angle_alpha   90.00
_cell.angle_beta   90.00
_cell.angle_gamma   90.00
#
_symmetry.space_group_name_H-M   'P 1'
#
loop_
_entity.id
_entity.type
_entity.pdbx_description
1 polymer ?
#
loop_
_entity_poly.entity_id
_entity_poly.type
_entity_poly.pdbx_seq_one_letter_code
_entity_poly.pdbx_strand_id
1 'polypeptide(L)'
;ARSTTTGATTDKAMAAGAYISLADYKSAMADYADTAVVLFFHASWCPDCKATDTSLTTDGVPDGLTVVKVDYDTETDLKKKYGITQQHTFVEVDPEQMAVSKWTGTKTGADILAKTA
;
A
#
# COMPACT_ATOMS: atom_id res chain seq x y z
N ALA A 1 -12.05 10.76 -11.12
CA ALA A 1 -12.51 10.44 -11.37
C ALA A 1 -12.81 9.61 -12.05
N ARG A 2 -13.08 9.14 -12.20
CA ARG A 2 -13.28 8.31 -12.80
C ARG A 2 -14.42 8.26 -13.15
N SER A 3 -14.79 8.39 -13.35
CA SER A 3 -15.67 8.31 -13.80
C SER A 3 -16.25 8.19 -14.48
N THR A 4 -16.39 8.06 -14.95
CA THR A 4 -16.94 8.16 -15.64
C THR A 4 -17.45 7.52 -16.30
N THR A 5 -17.72 7.11 -16.54
CA THR A 5 -18.21 6.71 -17.42
C THR A 5 -18.42 5.47 -17.38
N THR A 6 -18.62 4.99 -18.21
CA THR A 6 -18.86 3.77 -18.32
C THR A 6 -18.02 3.01 -17.73
N GLY A 7 -17.09 3.15 -17.72
CA GLY A 7 -16.35 2.28 -17.21
C GLY A 7 -16.36 2.18 -15.78
N ALA A 8 -17.32 2.67 -15.19
CA ALA A 8 -17.39 2.70 -13.78
C ALA A 8 -16.98 1.43 -13.12
N THR A 9 -17.40 0.32 -13.62
CA THR A 9 -17.08 -0.92 -12.96
C THR A 9 -15.62 -1.28 -13.06
N THR A 10 -14.93 -0.76 -14.06
CA THR A 10 -13.54 -1.10 -14.22
C THR A 10 -12.65 -0.01 -13.70
N ASP A 11 -13.20 1.10 -13.26
CA ASP A 11 -12.38 2.24 -12.88
C ASP A 11 -11.40 1.90 -11.80
N LYS A 12 -11.79 1.09 -10.82
CA LYS A 12 -10.87 0.73 -9.76
C LYS A 12 -9.65 0.03 -10.29
N ALA A 13 -9.84 -0.91 -11.19
CA ALA A 13 -8.72 -1.63 -11.77
C ALA A 13 -7.87 -0.76 -12.68
N MET A 14 -8.47 0.29 -13.23
CA MET A 14 -7.77 1.19 -14.13
C MET A 14 -7.15 2.38 -13.43
N ALA A 15 -7.40 2.56 -12.14
CA ALA A 15 -6.80 3.68 -11.39
C ALA A 15 -5.28 3.50 -11.36
N ALA A 16 -4.56 4.59 -11.58
CA ALA A 16 -3.11 4.53 -11.64
C ALA A 16 -2.52 4.09 -10.30
N GLY A 17 -1.48 3.28 -10.35
CA GLY A 17 -0.75 2.86 -9.17
C GLY A 17 0.00 4.02 -8.54
N ALA A 18 0.21 3.95 -7.23
CA ALA A 18 0.92 4.99 -6.51
C ALA A 18 1.72 4.40 -5.34
N TYR A 19 2.88 5.01 -5.09
CA TYR A 19 3.69 4.70 -3.92
C TYR A 19 3.91 6.02 -3.19
N ILE A 20 3.25 6.19 -2.05
CA ILE A 20 3.15 7.49 -1.37
C ILE A 20 3.50 7.35 0.09
N SER A 21 3.80 8.47 0.73
CA SER A 21 4.06 8.50 2.16
C SER A 21 2.76 8.39 2.95
N LEU A 22 2.87 8.02 4.22
CA LEU A 22 1.72 7.97 5.10
C LEU A 22 1.07 9.36 5.23
N ALA A 23 1.87 10.42 5.31
CA ALA A 23 1.34 11.77 5.42
C ALA A 23 0.51 12.14 4.20
N ASP A 24 1.00 11.82 3.00
CA ASP A 24 0.27 12.08 1.77
C ASP A 24 -1.03 11.28 1.71
N TYR A 25 -0.97 10.03 2.14
CA TYR A 25 -2.17 9.20 2.17
C TYR A 25 -3.21 9.77 3.12
N LYS A 26 -2.80 10.18 4.33
CA LYS A 26 -3.75 10.72 5.31
C LYS A 26 -4.41 11.99 4.83
N SER A 27 -3.71 12.80 4.04
CA SER A 27 -4.28 14.06 3.56
C SER A 27 -5.20 13.88 2.36
N ALA A 28 -5.18 12.74 1.70
CA ALA A 28 -5.94 12.52 0.47
C ALA A 28 -6.52 11.11 0.38
N MET A 29 -6.94 10.54 1.51
CA MET A 29 -7.41 9.16 1.56
C MET A 29 -8.50 8.85 0.54
N ALA A 30 -9.42 9.79 0.35
CA ALA A 30 -10.52 9.58 -0.59
C ALA A 30 -10.05 9.38 -2.04
N ASP A 31 -8.92 9.96 -2.39
CA ASP A 31 -8.39 9.87 -3.75
C ASP A 31 -7.92 8.46 -4.07
N TYR A 32 -7.62 7.66 -3.05
CA TYR A 32 -7.10 6.31 -3.24
C TYR A 32 -8.12 5.23 -2.90
N ALA A 33 -9.35 5.62 -2.56
CA ALA A 33 -10.38 4.66 -2.15
C ALA A 33 -10.75 3.68 -3.26
N ASP A 34 -10.49 4.04 -4.51
CA ASP A 34 -10.78 3.18 -5.66
C ASP A 34 -9.67 2.17 -5.95
N THR A 35 -8.60 2.18 -5.16
CA THR A 35 -7.51 1.23 -5.33
C THR A 35 -7.43 0.31 -4.13
N ALA A 36 -6.70 -0.79 -4.26
CA ALA A 36 -6.34 -1.59 -3.11
C ALA A 36 -5.23 -0.85 -2.38
N VAL A 37 -5.44 -0.52 -1.12
CA VAL A 37 -4.48 0.25 -0.33
C VAL A 37 -3.72 -0.70 0.58
N VAL A 38 -2.39 -0.71 0.45
CA VAL A 38 -1.52 -1.58 1.21
C VAL A 38 -0.54 -0.73 2.00
N LEU A 39 -0.51 -0.92 3.31
CA LEU A 39 0.46 -0.26 4.17
C LEU A 39 1.74 -1.10 4.18
N PHE A 40 2.86 -0.48 3.80
CA PHE A 40 4.15 -1.13 3.76
C PHE A 40 4.99 -0.63 4.93
N PHE A 41 5.16 -1.48 5.94
CA PHE A 41 5.92 -1.13 7.13
C PHE A 41 7.42 -1.27 6.83
N HIS A 42 8.04 -0.15 6.56
CA HIS A 42 9.41 -0.03 6.08
C HIS A 42 10.34 0.42 7.18
N ALA A 43 11.48 -0.24 7.31
CA ALA A 43 12.56 0.20 8.21
C ALA A 43 13.79 0.54 7.37
N SER A 44 14.39 1.69 7.62
CA SER A 44 15.52 2.14 6.81
C SER A 44 16.76 1.24 6.95
N TRP A 45 16.82 0.47 8.04
CA TRP A 45 17.92 -0.46 8.30
C TRP A 45 17.65 -1.88 7.77
N CYS A 46 16.51 -2.12 7.19
CA CYS A 46 16.11 -3.47 6.75
C CYS A 46 16.47 -3.66 5.26
N PRO A 47 17.34 -4.60 4.92
CA PRO A 47 17.70 -4.81 3.51
C PRO A 47 16.54 -5.15 2.61
N ASP A 48 15.61 -5.99 3.08
CA ASP A 48 14.45 -6.37 2.29
C ASP A 48 13.51 -5.18 2.08
N CYS A 49 13.38 -4.31 3.09
CA CYS A 49 12.59 -3.10 2.96
C CYS A 49 13.18 -2.17 1.92
N LYS A 50 14.51 -2.03 1.92
CA LYS A 50 15.19 -1.19 0.95
C LYS A 50 15.03 -1.72 -0.46
N ALA A 51 15.12 -3.04 -0.63
CA ALA A 51 14.96 -3.67 -1.93
C ALA A 51 13.55 -3.44 -2.47
N THR A 52 12.54 -3.57 -1.61
CA THR A 52 11.16 -3.33 -1.99
C THR A 52 10.93 -1.86 -2.33
N ASP A 53 11.46 -0.96 -1.52
CA ASP A 53 11.37 0.47 -1.76
C ASP A 53 11.98 0.84 -3.12
N THR A 54 13.14 0.29 -3.43
CA THR A 54 13.79 0.52 -4.72
C THR A 54 12.95 -0.01 -5.87
N SER A 55 12.40 -1.21 -5.72
CA SER A 55 11.56 -1.80 -6.75
C SER A 55 10.32 -0.96 -7.01
N LEU A 56 9.64 -0.52 -5.96
CA LEU A 56 8.43 0.30 -6.11
C LEU A 56 8.74 1.65 -6.73
N THR A 57 9.89 2.21 -6.40
CA THR A 57 10.28 3.51 -6.92
C THR A 57 10.75 3.42 -8.38
N THR A 58 11.52 2.39 -8.70
CA THR A 58 12.11 2.25 -10.03
C THR A 58 11.12 1.66 -11.03
N ASP A 59 10.43 0.60 -10.65
CA ASP A 59 9.53 -0.12 -11.55
C ASP A 59 8.10 0.40 -11.51
N GLY A 60 7.79 1.17 -10.48
CA GLY A 60 6.44 1.71 -10.30
C GLY A 60 5.50 0.72 -9.63
N VAL A 61 4.28 1.15 -9.46
CA VAL A 61 3.22 0.37 -8.81
C VAL A 61 2.15 0.06 -9.84
N PRO A 62 1.69 -1.19 -9.92
CA PRO A 62 0.67 -1.55 -10.91
C PRO A 62 -0.62 -0.74 -10.71
N ASP A 63 -1.36 -0.55 -11.80
CA ASP A 63 -2.66 0.12 -11.72
C ASP A 63 -3.56 -0.64 -10.75
N GLY A 64 -4.39 0.08 -10.04
CA GLY A 64 -5.32 -0.50 -9.07
C GLY A 64 -4.72 -0.73 -7.68
N LEU A 65 -3.44 -0.39 -7.48
CA LEU A 65 -2.77 -0.58 -6.20
C LEU A 65 -2.17 0.74 -5.70
N THR A 66 -2.38 1.04 -4.43
CA THR A 66 -1.69 2.14 -3.76
C THR A 66 -0.88 1.55 -2.62
N VAL A 67 0.42 1.80 -2.61
CA VAL A 67 1.30 1.36 -1.52
C VAL A 67 1.66 2.59 -0.69
N VAL A 68 1.39 2.51 0.61
CA VAL A 68 1.66 3.60 1.54
C VAL A 68 2.88 3.22 2.38
N LYS A 69 3.93 4.01 2.27
CA LYS A 69 5.16 3.76 3.03
C LYS A 69 4.97 4.24 4.46
N VAL A 70 5.05 3.31 5.39
CA VAL A 70 4.88 3.57 6.83
C VAL A 70 6.20 3.29 7.53
N ASP A 71 6.66 4.23 8.35
CA ASP A 71 7.92 4.06 9.05
C ASP A 71 7.74 3.08 10.22
N TYR A 72 8.34 1.91 10.08
CA TYR A 72 8.26 0.86 11.09
C TYR A 72 8.74 1.34 12.46
N ASP A 73 9.78 2.17 12.49
CA ASP A 73 10.40 2.57 13.76
C ASP A 73 9.59 3.62 14.52
N THR A 74 8.85 4.48 13.81
CA THR A 74 8.17 5.60 14.46
C THR A 74 6.65 5.45 14.55
N GLU A 75 6.04 4.64 13.66
CA GLU A 75 4.59 4.51 13.64
C GLU A 75 4.13 3.39 14.58
N THR A 76 4.40 3.57 15.86
CA THR A 76 4.12 2.54 16.85
C THR A 76 2.63 2.28 17.04
N ASP A 77 1.79 3.31 16.89
CA ASP A 77 0.35 3.14 17.06
C ASP A 77 -0.22 2.26 15.93
N LEU A 78 0.26 2.47 14.71
CA LEU A 78 -0.18 1.63 13.58
C LEU A 78 0.30 0.20 13.73
N LYS A 79 1.52 0.01 14.25
CA LYS A 79 2.01 -1.33 14.52
C LYS A 79 1.12 -2.05 15.51
N LYS A 80 0.68 -1.35 16.55
CA LYS A 80 -0.23 -1.94 17.53
C LYS A 80 -1.58 -2.23 16.92
N LYS A 81 -2.10 -1.29 16.14
CA LYS A 81 -3.42 -1.44 15.54
C LYS A 81 -3.51 -2.69 14.67
N TYR A 82 -2.46 -2.97 13.90
CA TYR A 82 -2.48 -4.08 12.94
C TYR A 82 -1.68 -5.29 13.40
N GLY A 83 -1.17 -5.27 14.64
CA GLY A 83 -0.43 -6.41 15.17
C GLY A 83 0.89 -6.66 14.46
N ILE A 84 1.61 -5.60 14.10
CA ILE A 84 2.87 -5.71 13.37
C ILE A 84 4.00 -5.94 14.36
N THR A 85 4.70 -7.05 14.23
CA THR A 85 5.79 -7.40 15.12
C THR A 85 7.13 -7.47 14.41
N GLN A 86 7.17 -7.31 13.09
CA GLN A 86 8.41 -7.33 12.33
C GLN A 86 8.31 -6.36 11.16
N GLN A 87 9.47 -5.90 10.69
CA GLN A 87 9.53 -5.03 9.54
C GLN A 87 9.23 -5.82 8.26
N HIS A 88 9.05 -5.10 7.16
CA HIS A 88 8.76 -5.68 5.85
C HIS A 88 7.44 -6.45 5.89
N THR A 89 6.49 -5.91 6.65
CA THR A 89 5.13 -6.46 6.73
C THR A 89 4.20 -5.55 5.95
N PHE A 90 3.24 -6.16 5.28
CA PHE A 90 2.26 -5.46 4.46
C PHE A 90 0.87 -5.72 5.00
N VAL A 91 0.03 -4.69 5.02
CA VAL A 91 -1.36 -4.82 5.46
C VAL A 91 -2.24 -4.13 4.42
N GLU A 92 -3.13 -4.89 3.80
CA GLU A 92 -4.15 -4.29 2.96
C GLU A 92 -5.27 -3.78 3.85
N VAL A 93 -5.70 -2.54 3.66
CA VAL A 93 -6.76 -1.94 4.46
C VAL A 93 -7.93 -1.52 3.57
N ASP A 94 -9.13 -1.54 4.15
CA ASP A 94 -10.32 -1.05 3.47
C ASP A 94 -10.49 0.46 3.72
N PRO A 95 -11.49 1.12 3.11
CA PRO A 95 -11.70 2.55 3.34
C PRO A 95 -11.92 2.94 4.80
N GLU A 96 -12.38 2.01 5.64
CA GLU A 96 -12.54 2.26 7.06
C GLU A 96 -11.26 1.98 7.84
N GLN A 97 -10.16 1.68 7.14
CA GLN A 97 -8.85 1.41 7.75
C GLN A 97 -8.82 0.13 8.57
N MET A 98 -9.66 -0.83 8.22
CA MET A 98 -9.64 -2.14 8.84
C MET A 98 -8.78 -3.08 7.99
N ALA A 99 -8.02 -3.95 8.65
CA ALA A 99 -7.15 -4.87 7.94
C ALA A 99 -7.96 -5.91 7.17
N VAL A 100 -7.69 -6.02 5.89
CA VAL A 100 -8.31 -7.02 5.03
C VAL A 100 -7.39 -8.22 4.92
N SER A 101 -6.09 -8.00 4.83
CA SER A 101 -5.09 -9.05 4.64
C SER A 101 -3.76 -8.57 5.18
N LYS A 102 -2.92 -9.49 5.63
CA LYS A 102 -1.59 -9.16 6.15
C LYS A 102 -0.60 -10.24 5.72
N TRP A 103 0.57 -9.83 5.27
CA TRP A 103 1.60 -10.78 4.81
C TRP A 103 2.99 -10.14 4.89
N THR A 104 4.02 -10.96 4.65
CA THR A 104 5.40 -10.49 4.58
C THR A 104 6.04 -11.08 3.33
N GLY A 105 7.19 -10.55 2.98
CA GLY A 105 8.07 -11.18 1.97
C GLY A 105 7.92 -10.73 0.54
N THR A 106 6.88 -9.96 0.20
CA THR A 106 6.76 -9.46 -1.16
C THR A 106 7.75 -8.33 -1.41
N LYS A 107 8.27 -8.22 -2.62
CA LYS A 107 9.29 -7.23 -2.94
C LYS A 107 9.00 -6.40 -4.18
N THR A 108 7.97 -6.75 -4.95
CA THR A 108 7.61 -5.98 -6.13
C THR A 108 6.15 -5.57 -6.05
N GLY A 109 5.81 -4.52 -6.82
CA GLY A 109 4.41 -4.09 -6.87
C GLY A 109 3.48 -5.18 -7.38
N ALA A 110 3.93 -5.97 -8.35
CA ALA A 110 3.11 -7.08 -8.87
C ALA A 110 2.87 -8.14 -7.79
N ASP A 111 3.88 -8.47 -7.00
CA ASP A 111 3.74 -9.44 -5.92
C ASP A 111 2.78 -8.93 -4.86
N ILE A 112 2.86 -7.65 -4.54
CA ILE A 112 1.97 -7.03 -3.56
C ILE A 112 0.53 -7.09 -4.05
N LEU A 113 0.31 -6.70 -5.30
CA LEU A 113 -1.04 -6.72 -5.88
C LEU A 113 -1.62 -8.14 -5.85
N ALA A 114 -0.80 -9.14 -6.11
CA ALA A 114 -1.25 -10.53 -6.11
C ALA A 114 -1.72 -11.00 -4.73
N LYS A 115 -1.28 -10.34 -3.66
CA LYS A 115 -1.70 -10.69 -2.29
C LYS A 115 -2.95 -9.96 -1.86
N THR A 116 -3.42 -8.97 -2.61
CA THR A 116 -4.62 -8.22 -2.22
C THR A 116 -5.86 -9.04 -2.52
N ALA A 117 -6.90 -8.76 -1.75
CA ALA A 117 -8.17 -9.46 -1.88
C ALA A 117 -8.96 -9.02 -3.12
#